data_f63335aec3e5065f556af4a673d6d94d
#
_entry.id   f63335aec3e5065f556af4a673d6d94d
#
_cell.length_a   1.000
_cell.length_b   1.000
_cell.length_c   1.000
_cell.angle_alpha   90.00
_cell.angle_beta   90.00
_cell.angle_gamma   90.00
#
_symmetry.space_group_name_H-M   'P 1'
#
loop_
_entity.id
_entity.type
_entity.pdbx_description
1 polymer ?
#
loop_
_entity_poly.entity_id
_entity_poly.type
_entity_poly.pdbx_seq_one_letter_code
_entity_poly.pdbx_strand_id
1 'polypeptide(L)'
;MSKHLTREGWLLAAVESLRPLFKQHGHAVPTDIQVSCGFASTGLRSHHIGQCWSRKSSGNGVNQLFISPVLHDAVEVLDTLTHELVHAVDDCQHKHGKEFKKIALSLGMKGPMRSADAGPELRQKLQALARTLGPYPHGPLKVSHRKVSHPPRPSAKCPECGY
;
A
#
# COMPACT_ATOMS: atom_id res chain seq x y z
N MET A 1 -12.83 -17.05 14.28
CA MET A 1 -11.95 -16.15 15.06
C MET A 1 -10.67 -15.90 14.27
N SER A 2 -10.13 -14.67 14.27
CA SER A 2 -8.84 -14.38 13.62
C SER A 2 -7.72 -15.12 14.34
N LYS A 3 -6.78 -15.69 13.58
CA LYS A 3 -5.56 -16.30 14.13
C LYS A 3 -4.57 -15.24 14.67
N HIS A 4 -4.77 -13.98 14.25
CA HIS A 4 -3.91 -12.86 14.59
C HIS A 4 -4.67 -11.87 15.47
N LEU A 5 -4.04 -11.41 16.54
CA LEU A 5 -4.64 -10.48 17.50
C LEU A 5 -4.58 -9.02 17.01
N THR A 6 -3.61 -8.69 16.16
CA THR A 6 -3.39 -7.33 15.66
C THR A 6 -3.32 -7.32 14.14
N ARG A 7 -3.57 -6.15 13.54
CA ARG A 7 -3.42 -5.94 12.10
C ARG A 7 -1.98 -6.13 11.65
N GLU A 8 -1.02 -5.62 12.42
CA GLU A 8 0.41 -5.76 12.13
C GLU A 8 0.84 -7.24 12.11
N GLY A 9 0.39 -8.03 13.08
CA GLY A 9 0.66 -9.47 13.11
C GLY A 9 0.08 -10.20 11.90
N TRP A 10 -1.13 -9.83 11.47
CA TRP A 10 -1.74 -10.37 10.26
C TRP A 10 -0.98 -9.93 8.99
N LEU A 11 -0.61 -8.65 8.89
CA LEU A 11 0.13 -8.10 7.76
C LEU A 11 1.53 -8.74 7.62
N LEU A 12 2.24 -8.97 8.73
CA LEU A 12 3.53 -9.68 8.71
C LEU A 12 3.37 -11.11 8.19
N ALA A 13 2.35 -11.84 8.67
CA ALA A 13 2.06 -13.18 8.17
C ALA A 13 1.64 -13.16 6.68
N ALA A 14 0.94 -12.12 6.24
CA ALA A 14 0.57 -11.92 4.85
C ALA A 14 1.80 -11.67 3.96
N VAL A 15 2.78 -10.85 4.40
CA VAL A 15 4.05 -10.66 3.69
C VAL A 15 4.74 -12.01 3.49
N GLU A 16 4.89 -12.80 4.55
CA GLU A 16 5.53 -14.12 4.45
C GLU A 16 4.78 -15.07 3.51
N SER A 17 3.45 -15.01 3.52
CA SER A 17 2.60 -15.82 2.63
C SER A 17 2.68 -15.39 1.16
N LEU A 18 3.00 -14.12 0.89
CA LEU A 18 3.16 -13.58 -0.47
C LEU A 18 4.57 -13.82 -1.04
N ARG A 19 5.61 -14.01 -0.22
CA ARG A 19 6.98 -14.25 -0.69
C ARG A 19 7.11 -15.36 -1.74
N PRO A 20 6.47 -16.55 -1.57
CA PRO A 20 6.53 -17.61 -2.59
C PRO A 20 5.96 -17.16 -3.93
N LEU A 21 4.88 -16.38 -3.93
CA LEU A 21 4.28 -15.84 -5.16
C LEU A 21 5.28 -14.95 -5.91
N PHE A 22 5.93 -14.02 -5.24
CA PHE A 22 6.95 -13.16 -5.85
C PHE A 22 8.12 -13.97 -6.37
N LYS A 23 8.63 -14.92 -5.57
CA LYS A 23 9.75 -15.80 -5.95
C LYS A 23 9.44 -16.63 -7.19
N GLN A 24 8.22 -17.16 -7.32
CA GLN A 24 7.75 -17.91 -8.50
C GLN A 24 7.84 -17.09 -9.78
N HIS A 25 7.67 -15.76 -9.69
CA HIS A 25 7.77 -14.83 -10.80
C HIS A 25 9.14 -14.16 -10.95
N GLY A 26 10.18 -14.69 -10.26
CA GLY A 26 11.56 -14.22 -10.37
C GLY A 26 11.86 -12.94 -9.58
N HIS A 27 11.02 -12.59 -8.61
CA HIS A 27 11.20 -11.39 -7.78
C HIS A 27 11.46 -11.78 -6.33
N ALA A 28 12.35 -11.04 -5.65
CA ALA A 28 12.65 -11.23 -4.24
C ALA A 28 12.11 -10.07 -3.42
N VAL A 29 11.11 -10.33 -2.59
CA VAL A 29 10.68 -9.38 -1.55
C VAL A 29 11.81 -9.25 -0.53
N PRO A 30 12.25 -8.04 -0.15
CA PRO A 30 13.30 -7.86 0.86
C PRO A 30 13.03 -8.65 2.14
N THR A 31 14.08 -9.25 2.74
CA THR A 31 13.95 -10.03 3.99
C THR A 31 13.44 -9.16 5.13
N ASP A 32 14.06 -7.98 5.26
CA ASP A 32 13.74 -7.03 6.31
C ASP A 32 12.73 -6.00 5.79
N ILE A 33 11.51 -6.15 6.22
CA ILE A 33 10.39 -5.26 5.87
C ILE A 33 9.61 -4.94 7.14
N GLN A 34 9.23 -3.68 7.31
CA GLN A 34 8.29 -3.26 8.34
C GLN A 34 6.94 -2.96 7.69
N VAL A 35 5.87 -3.48 8.27
CA VAL A 35 4.51 -3.21 7.80
C VAL A 35 3.63 -2.81 8.96
N SER A 36 2.87 -1.74 8.79
CA SER A 36 2.01 -1.16 9.81
C SER A 36 0.64 -0.80 9.23
N CYS A 37 -0.36 -0.80 10.09
CA CYS A 37 -1.65 -0.23 9.76
C CYS A 37 -1.63 1.27 10.06
N GLY A 38 -1.73 2.10 9.01
CA GLY A 38 -1.67 3.55 9.15
C GLY A 38 -2.05 4.28 7.87
N PHE A 39 -2.27 5.58 7.99
CA PHE A 39 -2.50 6.42 6.82
C PHE A 39 -1.18 6.69 6.09
N ALA A 40 -1.27 6.81 4.76
CA ALA A 40 -0.19 7.33 3.93
C ALA A 40 0.23 8.75 4.38
N SER A 41 1.39 9.22 3.95
CA SER A 41 1.95 10.55 4.28
C SER A 41 1.02 11.73 4.00
N THR A 42 0.08 11.56 3.07
CA THR A 42 -0.95 12.55 2.74
C THR A 42 -2.14 12.52 3.70
N GLY A 43 -2.18 11.58 4.64
CA GLY A 43 -3.28 11.38 5.59
C GLY A 43 -4.62 11.23 4.88
N LEU A 44 -5.64 11.91 5.41
CA LEU A 44 -7.00 11.89 4.84
C LEU A 44 -7.19 12.78 3.60
N ARG A 45 -6.14 13.47 3.15
CA ARG A 45 -6.22 14.37 1.97
C ARG A 45 -6.19 13.63 0.65
N SER A 46 -5.75 12.38 0.64
CA SER A 46 -5.72 11.54 -0.55
C SER A 46 -6.43 10.22 -0.32
N HIS A 47 -6.79 9.57 -1.42
CA HIS A 47 -7.41 8.25 -1.42
C HIS A 47 -6.35 7.11 -1.41
N HIS A 48 -5.10 7.41 -1.00
CA HIS A 48 -4.07 6.37 -0.92
C HIS A 48 -4.40 5.38 0.19
N ILE A 49 -4.59 4.12 -0.20
CA ILE A 49 -4.90 3.01 0.71
C ILE A 49 -3.67 2.19 1.09
N GLY A 50 -2.54 2.43 0.41
CA GLY A 50 -1.23 1.88 0.72
C GLY A 50 -0.12 2.90 0.46
N GLN A 51 1.05 2.68 1.06
CA GLN A 51 2.27 3.42 0.77
C GLN A 51 3.49 2.59 1.16
N CYS A 52 4.48 2.56 0.28
CA CYS A 52 5.81 2.02 0.56
C CYS A 52 6.83 3.16 0.65
N TRP A 53 7.69 3.13 1.67
CA TRP A 53 8.85 3.99 1.82
C TRP A 53 10.12 3.21 1.50
N SER A 54 11.03 3.87 0.75
CA SER A 54 12.33 3.28 0.42
C SER A 54 13.21 3.12 1.66
N ARG A 55 14.21 2.25 1.56
CA ARG A 55 15.20 2.03 2.62
C ARG A 55 15.91 3.31 3.04
N LYS A 56 16.18 4.22 2.09
CA LYS A 56 16.82 5.51 2.34
C LYS A 56 15.99 6.44 3.22
N SER A 57 14.67 6.26 3.22
CA SER A 57 13.73 7.07 4.02
C SER A 57 13.55 6.53 5.45
N SER A 58 14.12 5.38 5.75
CA SER A 58 13.98 4.68 7.02
C SER A 58 15.28 4.76 7.82
N GLY A 59 15.20 5.13 9.09
CA GLY A 59 16.37 5.26 9.97
C GLY A 59 17.14 3.97 10.21
N ASN A 60 16.48 2.81 10.00
CA ASN A 60 17.10 1.49 10.13
C ASN A 60 17.37 0.81 8.78
N GLY A 61 17.22 1.53 7.65
CA GLY A 61 17.56 1.02 6.33
C GLY A 61 16.66 -0.08 5.78
N VAL A 62 15.42 -0.18 6.26
CA VAL A 62 14.44 -1.18 5.77
C VAL A 62 13.24 -0.49 5.11
N ASN A 63 12.60 -1.17 4.17
CA ASN A 63 11.35 -0.65 3.59
C ASN A 63 10.24 -0.64 4.65
N GLN A 64 9.49 0.45 4.71
CA GLN A 64 8.33 0.60 5.59
C GLN A 64 7.06 0.72 4.75
N LEU A 65 6.11 -0.18 4.99
CA LEU A 65 4.84 -0.23 4.30
C LEU A 65 3.71 0.18 5.24
N PHE A 66 2.80 0.97 4.72
CA PHE A 66 1.59 1.38 5.44
C PHE A 66 0.36 0.92 4.67
N ILE A 67 -0.55 0.23 5.36
CA ILE A 67 -1.85 -0.19 4.84
C ILE A 67 -2.92 0.58 5.59
N SER A 68 -3.79 1.25 4.85
CA SER A 68 -4.79 2.15 5.43
C SER A 68 -5.76 1.44 6.38
N PRO A 69 -6.07 2.04 7.55
CA PRO A 69 -7.04 1.50 8.49
C PRO A 69 -8.49 1.52 7.99
N VAL A 70 -8.77 2.12 6.84
CA VAL A 70 -10.10 2.07 6.22
C VAL A 70 -10.39 0.72 5.57
N LEU A 71 -9.35 -0.05 5.22
CA LEU A 71 -9.49 -1.39 4.67
C LEU A 71 -9.82 -2.40 5.78
N HIS A 72 -10.67 -3.37 5.45
CA HIS A 72 -11.04 -4.45 6.38
C HIS A 72 -11.31 -5.79 5.67
N ASP A 73 -11.56 -5.79 4.38
CA ASP A 73 -11.64 -7.03 3.60
C ASP A 73 -10.24 -7.62 3.41
N ALA A 74 -10.07 -8.88 3.78
CA ALA A 74 -8.77 -9.52 3.75
C ALA A 74 -8.16 -9.60 2.33
N VAL A 75 -8.99 -9.74 1.30
CA VAL A 75 -8.52 -9.81 -0.10
C VAL A 75 -8.10 -8.44 -0.59
N GLU A 76 -8.84 -7.38 -0.25
CA GLU A 76 -8.48 -6.00 -0.58
C GLU A 76 -7.19 -5.56 0.13
N VAL A 77 -7.01 -5.99 1.39
CA VAL A 77 -5.77 -5.76 2.13
C VAL A 77 -4.59 -6.47 1.47
N LEU A 78 -4.76 -7.74 1.06
CA LEU A 78 -3.72 -8.50 0.34
C LEU A 78 -3.39 -7.90 -1.02
N ASP A 79 -4.40 -7.41 -1.75
CA ASP A 79 -4.21 -6.76 -3.04
C ASP A 79 -3.37 -5.48 -2.88
N THR A 80 -3.77 -4.60 -1.96
CA THR A 80 -3.00 -3.40 -1.62
C THR A 80 -1.59 -3.74 -1.15
N LEU A 81 -1.45 -4.73 -0.25
CA LEU A 81 -0.14 -5.17 0.23
C LEU A 81 0.74 -5.70 -0.91
N THR A 82 0.16 -6.45 -1.86
CA THR A 82 0.89 -6.93 -3.05
C THR A 82 1.42 -5.77 -3.88
N HIS A 83 0.62 -4.72 -4.07
CA HIS A 83 1.04 -3.49 -4.76
C HIS A 83 2.22 -2.81 -4.05
N GLU A 84 2.14 -2.65 -2.72
CA GLU A 84 3.21 -2.02 -1.94
C GLU A 84 4.48 -2.90 -1.89
N LEU A 85 4.34 -4.23 -1.94
CA LEU A 85 5.47 -5.13 -2.05
C LEU A 85 6.18 -5.04 -3.40
N VAL A 86 5.47 -4.73 -4.50
CA VAL A 86 6.12 -4.42 -5.79
C VAL A 86 7.01 -3.20 -5.65
N HIS A 87 6.57 -2.15 -4.95
CA HIS A 87 7.42 -1.00 -4.62
C HIS A 87 8.63 -1.38 -3.77
N ALA A 88 8.47 -2.28 -2.79
CA ALA A 88 9.58 -2.71 -1.95
C ALA A 88 10.63 -3.51 -2.73
N VAL A 89 10.23 -4.36 -3.70
CA VAL A 89 11.15 -5.09 -4.59
C VAL A 89 12.02 -4.13 -5.40
N ASP A 90 11.46 -3.01 -5.83
CA ASP A 90 12.12 -1.95 -6.59
C ASP A 90 12.78 -0.87 -5.70
N ASP A 91 12.71 -1.01 -4.39
CA ASP A 91 13.11 0.02 -3.40
C ASP A 91 12.54 1.41 -3.70
N CYS A 92 11.31 1.45 -4.22
CA CYS A 92 10.58 2.68 -4.61
C CYS A 92 11.30 3.55 -5.67
N GLN A 93 12.30 3.00 -6.40
CA GLN A 93 13.15 3.78 -7.30
C GLN A 93 12.41 4.28 -8.54
N HIS A 94 11.57 3.45 -9.12
CA HIS A 94 10.91 3.75 -10.40
C HIS A 94 9.43 4.14 -10.25
N LYS A 95 8.94 4.38 -9.04
CA LYS A 95 7.53 4.72 -8.76
C LYS A 95 6.60 3.73 -9.49
N HIS A 96 5.73 4.21 -10.38
CA HIS A 96 4.85 3.38 -11.21
C HIS A 96 5.34 3.29 -12.68
N GLY A 97 6.65 3.42 -12.90
CA GLY A 97 7.31 3.37 -14.22
C GLY A 97 7.43 1.96 -14.79
N LYS A 98 8.33 1.80 -15.76
CA LYS A 98 8.50 0.55 -16.54
C LYS A 98 8.85 -0.65 -15.66
N GLU A 99 9.77 -0.48 -14.70
CA GLU A 99 10.23 -1.58 -13.84
C GLU A 99 9.10 -2.04 -12.90
N PHE A 100 8.42 -1.09 -12.23
CA PHE A 100 7.23 -1.40 -11.44
C PHE A 100 6.19 -2.16 -12.28
N LYS A 101 5.87 -1.63 -13.48
CA LYS A 101 4.91 -2.24 -14.40
C LYS A 101 5.28 -3.67 -14.77
N LYS A 102 6.57 -3.93 -15.06
CA LYS A 102 7.07 -5.26 -15.39
C LYS A 102 6.81 -6.26 -14.26
N ILE A 103 7.14 -5.88 -13.02
CA ILE A 103 6.92 -6.72 -11.84
C ILE A 103 5.42 -6.92 -11.62
N ALA A 104 4.63 -5.85 -11.59
CA ALA A 104 3.19 -5.90 -11.34
C ALA A 104 2.45 -6.81 -12.36
N LEU A 105 2.75 -6.64 -13.64
CA LEU A 105 2.14 -7.46 -14.70
C LEU A 105 2.57 -8.93 -14.60
N SER A 106 3.82 -9.24 -14.25
CA SER A 106 4.30 -10.61 -14.08
C SER A 106 3.55 -11.33 -12.95
N LEU A 107 3.17 -10.62 -11.89
CA LEU A 107 2.37 -11.15 -10.79
C LEU A 107 0.89 -11.34 -11.16
N GLY A 108 0.44 -10.74 -12.26
CA GLY A 108 -0.95 -10.78 -12.70
C GLY A 108 -1.80 -9.58 -12.26
N MET A 109 -1.17 -8.46 -11.86
CA MET A 109 -1.88 -7.20 -11.62
C MET A 109 -2.33 -6.59 -12.95
N LYS A 110 -3.40 -5.81 -12.93
CA LYS A 110 -4.03 -5.19 -14.10
C LYS A 110 -4.45 -3.75 -13.81
N GLY A 111 -4.68 -2.97 -14.87
CA GLY A 111 -5.14 -1.58 -14.79
C GLY A 111 -4.02 -0.54 -14.86
N PRO A 112 -4.35 0.73 -14.64
CA PRO A 112 -3.35 1.79 -14.54
C PRO A 112 -2.43 1.53 -13.35
N MET A 113 -1.11 1.61 -13.53
CA MET A 113 -0.14 1.17 -12.51
C MET A 113 -0.26 1.89 -11.15
N ARG A 114 -0.78 3.10 -11.12
CA ARG A 114 -1.06 3.84 -9.85
C ARG A 114 -2.22 3.26 -9.03
N SER A 115 -3.11 2.54 -9.69
CA SER A 115 -4.30 1.89 -9.12
C SER A 115 -4.43 0.48 -9.66
N ALA A 116 -3.30 -0.20 -9.86
CA ALA A 116 -3.31 -1.56 -10.36
C ALA A 116 -3.84 -2.50 -9.28
N ASP A 117 -4.81 -3.31 -9.67
CA ASP A 117 -5.47 -4.30 -8.83
C ASP A 117 -5.14 -5.72 -9.31
N ALA A 118 -5.41 -6.70 -8.46
CA ALA A 118 -5.25 -8.11 -8.81
C ALA A 118 -6.17 -8.49 -9.98
N GLY A 119 -5.57 -8.98 -11.07
CA GLY A 119 -6.31 -9.65 -12.15
C GLY A 119 -6.93 -10.97 -11.66
N PRO A 120 -7.80 -11.61 -12.46
CA PRO A 120 -8.59 -12.76 -12.00
C PRO A 120 -7.77 -13.88 -11.36
N GLU A 121 -6.66 -14.26 -11.97
CA GLU A 121 -5.80 -15.35 -11.47
C GLU A 121 -5.09 -14.96 -10.15
N LEU A 122 -4.52 -13.75 -10.09
CA LEU A 122 -3.93 -13.25 -8.86
C LEU A 122 -4.98 -13.16 -7.76
N ARG A 123 -6.17 -12.63 -8.07
CA ARG A 123 -7.27 -12.52 -7.10
C ARG A 123 -7.68 -13.87 -6.52
N GLN A 124 -7.72 -14.92 -7.32
CA GLN A 124 -7.97 -16.29 -6.81
C GLN A 124 -6.90 -16.75 -5.82
N LYS A 125 -5.61 -16.47 -6.12
CA LYS A 125 -4.50 -16.77 -5.20
C LYS A 125 -4.63 -15.95 -3.89
N LEU A 126 -4.95 -14.67 -3.98
CA LEU A 126 -5.15 -13.82 -2.80
C LEU A 126 -6.35 -14.30 -1.96
N GLN A 127 -7.44 -14.74 -2.59
CA GLN A 127 -8.57 -15.33 -1.88
C GLN A 127 -8.19 -16.64 -1.14
N ALA A 128 -7.33 -17.45 -1.73
CA ALA A 128 -6.83 -18.66 -1.07
C ALA A 128 -5.96 -18.31 0.14
N LEU A 129 -5.07 -17.31 0.00
CA LEU A 129 -4.25 -16.78 1.11
C LEU A 129 -5.12 -16.19 2.22
N ALA A 130 -6.14 -15.39 1.88
CA ALA A 130 -7.08 -14.81 2.84
C ALA A 130 -7.78 -15.89 3.67
N ARG A 131 -8.20 -17.00 3.04
CA ARG A 131 -8.79 -18.15 3.78
C ARG A 131 -7.80 -18.77 4.76
N THR A 132 -6.53 -18.88 4.39
CA THR A 132 -5.47 -19.44 5.24
C THR A 132 -5.12 -18.54 6.41
N LEU A 133 -4.99 -17.24 6.17
CA LEU A 133 -4.68 -16.23 7.18
C LEU A 133 -5.85 -15.97 8.13
N GLY A 134 -7.08 -16.20 7.67
CA GLY A 134 -8.30 -15.84 8.37
C GLY A 134 -8.67 -14.36 8.20
N PRO A 135 -9.74 -13.90 8.85
CA PRO A 135 -10.24 -12.54 8.70
C PRO A 135 -9.19 -11.51 9.18
N TYR A 136 -9.11 -10.40 8.44
CA TYR A 136 -8.28 -9.27 8.85
C TYR A 136 -8.83 -8.68 10.16
N PRO A 137 -7.98 -8.50 11.20
CA PRO A 137 -8.45 -8.08 12.52
C PRO A 137 -9.04 -6.67 12.52
N HIS A 138 -9.96 -6.43 13.45
CA HIS A 138 -10.63 -5.17 13.72
C HIS A 138 -11.53 -4.67 12.57
N GLY A 139 -12.46 -3.80 12.90
CA GLY A 139 -13.34 -3.14 11.94
C GLY A 139 -12.65 -1.98 11.20
N PRO A 140 -13.19 -1.54 10.05
CA PRO A 140 -12.63 -0.42 9.30
C PRO A 140 -12.79 0.90 10.06
N LEU A 141 -11.82 1.79 9.89
CA LEU A 141 -11.98 3.16 10.33
C LEU A 141 -12.91 3.91 9.37
N LYS A 142 -14.03 4.41 9.88
CA LYS A 142 -14.93 5.26 9.09
C LYS A 142 -14.41 6.69 9.11
N VAL A 143 -13.93 7.17 7.97
CA VAL A 143 -13.44 8.53 7.81
C VAL A 143 -14.44 9.34 7.00
N SER A 144 -14.85 10.49 7.51
CA SER A 144 -15.61 11.46 6.73
C SER A 144 -14.61 12.43 6.08
N HIS A 145 -14.60 12.51 4.76
CA HIS A 145 -13.87 13.56 4.05
C HIS A 145 -14.59 14.88 4.27
N ARG A 146 -14.27 15.58 5.35
CA ARG A 146 -14.71 16.96 5.54
C ARG A 146 -14.03 17.80 4.45
N LYS A 147 -14.81 18.35 3.52
CA LYS A 147 -14.32 19.41 2.64
C LYS A 147 -13.94 20.58 3.56
N VAL A 148 -12.66 20.74 3.82
CA VAL A 148 -12.16 21.94 4.50
C VAL A 148 -12.18 23.03 3.42
N SER A 149 -13.21 23.87 3.46
CA SER A 149 -13.20 25.12 2.72
C SER A 149 -12.20 26.03 3.41
N HIS A 150 -11.03 26.18 2.84
CA HIS A 150 -10.14 27.25 3.26
C HIS A 150 -10.73 28.57 2.77
N PRO A 151 -10.90 29.57 3.63
CA PRO A 151 -11.21 30.92 3.15
C PRO A 151 -10.10 31.33 2.15
N PRO A 152 -10.45 32.09 1.09
CA PRO A 152 -9.46 32.55 0.15
C PRO A 152 -8.34 33.24 0.91
N ARG A 153 -7.09 32.87 0.60
CA ARG A 153 -5.93 33.53 1.23
C ARG A 153 -6.01 35.01 0.92
N PRO A 154 -5.89 35.89 1.91
CA PRO A 154 -5.81 37.31 1.63
C PRO A 154 -4.64 37.57 0.67
N SER A 155 -4.91 38.12 -0.49
CA SER A 155 -3.89 38.55 -1.43
C SER A 155 -3.67 40.04 -1.24
N ALA A 156 -2.46 40.44 -0.87
CA ALA A 156 -2.05 41.82 -0.89
C ALA A 156 -1.31 42.07 -2.23
N LYS A 157 -1.70 43.10 -2.95
CA LYS A 157 -0.95 43.57 -4.12
C LYS A 157 -0.10 44.78 -3.71
N CYS A 158 1.15 44.77 -4.09
CA CYS A 158 1.99 45.92 -3.93
C CYS A 158 1.43 47.07 -4.79
N PRO A 159 1.16 48.26 -4.22
CA PRO A 159 0.62 49.39 -4.99
C PRO A 159 1.63 49.94 -6.03
N GLU A 160 2.92 49.67 -5.86
CA GLU A 160 3.97 50.21 -6.76
C GLU A 160 4.29 49.22 -7.91
N CYS A 161 4.39 47.91 -7.64
CA CYS A 161 4.77 46.93 -8.67
C CYS A 161 3.68 45.92 -9.05
N GLY A 162 2.53 45.94 -8.38
CA GLY A 162 1.38 45.08 -8.70
C GLY A 162 1.54 43.62 -8.34
N TYR A 163 2.60 43.26 -7.63
CA TYR A 163 2.88 41.88 -7.23
C TYR A 163 2.07 41.48 -6.00
#